data_5303d09c73457f1fbbb8a4aeb891e34c
#
_entry.id   5303d09c73457f1fbbb8a4aeb891e34c
#
_cell.length_a   1.000
_cell.length_b   1.000
_cell.length_c   1.000
_cell.angle_alpha   90.00
_cell.angle_beta   90.00
_cell.angle_gamma   90.00
#
_symmetry.space_group_name_H-M   'P 1'
#
loop_
_entity.id
_entity.type
_entity.pdbx_description
1 polymer ?
#
loop_
_entity_poly.entity_id
_entity_poly.type
_entity_poly.pdbx_seq_one_letter_code
_entity_poly.pdbx_strand_id
1 'polypeptide(L)'
;VVRRHRLDDAVELALLLELPSPVRLIVLGRLQVLLPNQAHPLVQIRMDALGVLDVSAGTVSLDATLYDSRILQFTLTGDMALRAGWGSQPQFILAIGGFHPRFAAPPGLPALKRLALSLADGDTLQLRCAAYLAVTSNTVQFGARVDLHAAGGGFSFDGMLGFDALIQLAPLAFQVDIGAALALRYRGQLLMGISFRGSLAGPTPWEVQGKATIKILFFKVSVSFERQFGTKTPPPLPAAVDVVAQVAAALADRRTGIG
;
A
#
# COMPACT_ATOMS: atom_id res chain seq x y z
N VAL A 1 -33.67 8.17 2.85
CA VAL A 1 -34.19 6.97 3.54
C VAL A 1 -33.01 6.19 4.09
N VAL A 2 -32.99 5.99 5.40
CA VAL A 2 -31.95 5.18 6.06
C VAL A 2 -32.50 3.76 6.21
N ARG A 3 -31.80 2.76 5.66
CA ARG A 3 -32.07 1.35 5.95
C ARG A 3 -30.87 0.72 6.62
N ARG A 4 -31.07 0.02 7.73
CA ARG A 4 -30.06 -0.82 8.39
C ARG A 4 -30.35 -2.29 8.06
N HIS A 5 -29.36 -3.00 7.56
CA HIS A 5 -29.39 -4.43 7.36
C HIS A 5 -28.27 -5.09 8.17
N ARG A 6 -28.63 -6.11 8.92
CA ARG A 6 -27.66 -7.02 9.57
C ARG A 6 -27.70 -8.33 8.78
N LEU A 7 -26.60 -8.63 8.14
CA LEU A 7 -26.40 -9.88 7.39
C LEU A 7 -25.48 -10.76 8.25
N ASP A 8 -26.05 -11.67 9.00
CA ASP A 8 -25.36 -12.46 10.02
C ASP A 8 -24.55 -11.61 11.00
N ASP A 9 -23.95 -12.18 12.05
CA ASP A 9 -23.14 -11.45 13.03
C ASP A 9 -21.82 -10.86 12.45
N ALA A 10 -21.58 -11.05 11.14
CA ALA A 10 -20.34 -10.69 10.46
C ALA A 10 -20.38 -9.35 9.70
N VAL A 11 -21.55 -8.85 9.32
CA VAL A 11 -21.68 -7.63 8.49
C VAL A 11 -22.81 -6.75 8.97
N GLU A 12 -22.51 -5.50 9.30
CA GLU A 12 -23.50 -4.46 9.54
C GLU A 12 -23.40 -3.41 8.43
N LEU A 13 -24.51 -3.06 7.82
CA LEU A 13 -24.61 -2.03 6.77
C LEU A 13 -25.67 -1.01 7.11
N ALA A 14 -25.33 0.26 6.96
CA ALA A 14 -26.29 1.37 6.97
C ALA A 14 -26.22 2.09 5.61
N LEU A 15 -27.37 2.26 4.98
CA LEU A 15 -27.49 2.90 3.68
C LEU A 15 -28.25 4.22 3.82
N LEU A 16 -27.67 5.29 3.31
CA LEU A 16 -28.30 6.60 3.19
C LEU A 16 -28.39 6.98 1.70
N LEU A 17 -29.61 7.20 1.22
CA LEU A 17 -29.85 7.66 -0.13
C LEU A 17 -30.29 9.12 -0.12
N GLU A 18 -29.55 9.99 -0.80
CA GLU A 18 -29.87 11.40 -1.02
C GLU A 18 -30.56 11.57 -2.38
N LEU A 19 -31.72 12.20 -2.38
CA LEU A 19 -32.57 12.49 -3.54
C LEU A 19 -33.23 13.88 -3.36
N PRO A 20 -33.58 14.59 -4.44
CA PRO A 20 -33.56 14.21 -5.84
C PRO A 20 -32.24 14.58 -6.56
N SER A 21 -31.46 15.54 -6.04
CA SER A 21 -30.17 15.96 -6.63
C SER A 21 -29.31 16.63 -5.57
N PRO A 22 -28.03 16.22 -5.44
CA PRO A 22 -27.35 15.15 -6.18
C PRO A 22 -27.85 13.75 -5.79
N VAL A 23 -27.86 12.80 -6.75
CA VAL A 23 -28.17 11.40 -6.46
C VAL A 23 -26.94 10.74 -5.88
N ARG A 24 -26.92 10.55 -4.57
CA ARG A 24 -25.83 9.93 -3.82
C ARG A 24 -26.32 8.76 -2.98
N LEU A 25 -25.54 7.70 -3.03
CA LEU A 25 -25.68 6.56 -2.11
C LEU A 25 -24.47 6.53 -1.17
N ILE A 26 -24.71 6.69 0.11
CA ILE A 26 -23.69 6.58 1.16
C ILE A 26 -23.89 5.23 1.84
N VAL A 27 -22.81 4.48 1.96
CA VAL A 27 -22.76 3.15 2.59
C VAL A 27 -21.82 3.23 3.77
N LEU A 28 -22.34 3.04 4.96
CA LEU A 28 -21.53 2.81 6.15
C LEU A 28 -21.55 1.31 6.43
N GLY A 29 -20.37 0.71 6.50
CA GLY A 29 -20.23 -0.73 6.68
C GLY A 29 -19.30 -1.05 7.85
N ARG A 30 -19.65 -2.10 8.57
CA ARG A 30 -18.79 -2.78 9.53
C ARG A 30 -18.68 -4.23 9.12
N LEU A 31 -17.47 -4.70 8.92
CA LEU A 31 -17.17 -6.09 8.61
C LEU A 31 -16.42 -6.73 9.76
N GLN A 32 -16.84 -7.94 10.12
CA GLN A 32 -16.12 -8.77 11.07
C GLN A 32 -15.92 -10.17 10.47
N VAL A 33 -14.67 -10.64 10.46
CA VAL A 33 -14.30 -12.00 10.05
C VAL A 33 -13.60 -12.67 11.20
N LEU A 34 -14.11 -13.84 11.64
CA LEU A 34 -13.57 -14.63 12.73
C LEU A 34 -13.32 -16.05 12.23
N LEU A 35 -12.07 -16.48 12.18
CA LEU A 35 -11.68 -17.79 11.70
C LEU A 35 -10.86 -18.55 12.77
N PRO A 36 -11.04 -19.85 12.95
CA PRO A 36 -12.01 -20.75 12.27
C PRO A 36 -13.45 -20.59 12.77
N ASN A 37 -13.66 -20.01 13.96
CA ASN A 37 -14.98 -19.81 14.55
C ASN A 37 -14.98 -18.65 15.56
N GLN A 38 -16.15 -18.22 16.02
CA GLN A 38 -16.31 -17.08 16.93
C GLN A 38 -15.79 -17.34 18.34
N ALA A 39 -15.84 -18.58 18.83
CA ALA A 39 -15.46 -18.91 20.21
C ALA A 39 -13.93 -18.86 20.41
N HIS A 40 -13.15 -19.26 19.41
CA HIS A 40 -11.69 -19.29 19.45
C HIS A 40 -11.10 -18.80 18.13
N PRO A 41 -11.19 -17.47 17.85
CA PRO A 41 -10.70 -16.95 16.59
C PRO A 41 -9.16 -16.87 16.59
N LEU A 42 -8.55 -17.55 15.62
CA LEU A 42 -7.12 -17.42 15.30
C LEU A 42 -6.86 -16.21 14.39
N VAL A 43 -7.84 -15.87 13.55
CA VAL A 43 -7.84 -14.68 12.72
C VAL A 43 -9.09 -13.87 13.06
N GLN A 44 -8.89 -12.67 13.49
CA GLN A 44 -9.94 -11.69 13.74
C GLN A 44 -9.67 -10.46 12.89
N ILE A 45 -10.53 -10.18 11.93
CA ILE A 45 -10.46 -8.97 11.11
C ILE A 45 -11.73 -8.18 11.37
N ARG A 46 -11.56 -6.94 11.81
CA ARG A 46 -12.62 -5.96 11.97
C ARG A 46 -12.29 -4.73 11.15
N MET A 47 -13.24 -4.26 10.39
CA MET A 47 -13.06 -3.16 9.48
C MET A 47 -14.30 -2.27 9.46
N ASP A 48 -14.11 -0.99 9.68
CA ASP A 48 -15.11 0.04 9.40
C ASP A 48 -14.88 0.58 7.99
N ALA A 49 -15.94 0.76 7.23
CA ALA A 49 -15.90 1.23 5.85
C ALA A 49 -16.93 2.34 5.60
N LEU A 50 -16.53 3.32 4.81
CA LEU A 50 -17.38 4.39 4.29
C LEU A 50 -17.30 4.40 2.76
N GLY A 51 -18.40 4.09 2.11
CA GLY A 51 -18.55 4.17 0.66
C GLY A 51 -19.46 5.31 0.24
N VAL A 52 -19.12 6.00 -0.83
CA VAL A 52 -19.99 7.00 -1.46
C VAL A 52 -20.03 6.76 -2.96
N LEU A 53 -21.21 6.54 -3.49
CA LEU A 53 -21.48 6.50 -4.92
C LEU A 53 -22.22 7.80 -5.29
N ASP A 54 -21.58 8.66 -6.05
CA ASP A 54 -22.18 9.87 -6.62
C ASP A 54 -22.47 9.62 -8.10
N VAL A 55 -23.74 9.34 -8.39
CA VAL A 55 -24.17 9.05 -9.76
C VAL A 55 -24.09 10.30 -10.64
N SER A 56 -24.35 11.47 -10.07
CA SER A 56 -24.32 12.73 -10.81
C SER A 56 -22.91 13.13 -11.21
N ALA A 57 -21.95 12.91 -10.33
CA ALA A 57 -20.53 13.15 -10.60
C ALA A 57 -19.86 11.98 -11.34
N GLY A 58 -20.49 10.81 -11.44
CA GLY A 58 -19.90 9.61 -12.02
C GLY A 58 -18.71 9.11 -11.23
N THR A 59 -18.81 9.11 -9.89
CA THR A 59 -17.70 8.73 -9.02
C THR A 59 -18.12 7.75 -7.93
N VAL A 60 -17.18 6.88 -7.55
CA VAL A 60 -17.28 6.05 -6.35
C VAL A 60 -16.03 6.23 -5.49
N SER A 61 -16.26 6.33 -4.20
CA SER A 61 -15.20 6.31 -3.18
C SER A 61 -15.51 5.26 -2.12
N LEU A 62 -14.48 4.62 -1.60
CA LEU A 62 -14.56 3.72 -0.47
C LEU A 62 -13.30 3.92 0.38
N ASP A 63 -13.49 4.23 1.64
CA ASP A 63 -12.44 4.28 2.65
C ASP A 63 -12.70 3.21 3.69
N ALA A 64 -11.67 2.49 4.10
CA ALA A 64 -11.81 1.46 5.12
C ALA A 64 -10.60 1.45 6.06
N THR A 65 -10.86 1.17 7.33
CA THR A 65 -9.88 1.14 8.40
C THR A 65 -10.02 -0.13 9.22
N LEU A 66 -8.92 -0.84 9.44
CA LEU A 66 -8.85 -1.97 10.36
C LEU A 66 -8.82 -1.46 11.81
N TYR A 67 -9.62 -2.07 12.67
CA TYR A 67 -9.62 -1.84 14.10
C TYR A 67 -9.71 -3.18 14.84
N ASP A 68 -9.14 -3.29 16.04
CA ASP A 68 -9.14 -4.50 16.88
C ASP A 68 -8.89 -5.80 16.07
N SER A 69 -8.04 -5.71 15.05
CA SER A 69 -7.75 -6.82 14.15
C SER A 69 -6.47 -7.53 14.58
N ARG A 70 -6.45 -8.86 14.43
CA ARG A 70 -5.30 -9.68 14.83
C ARG A 70 -5.23 -10.99 14.05
N ILE A 71 -4.02 -11.51 13.94
CA ILE A 71 -3.72 -12.86 13.47
C ILE A 71 -2.98 -13.56 14.60
N LEU A 72 -3.58 -14.58 15.19
CA LEU A 72 -3.14 -15.18 16.47
C LEU A 72 -3.12 -14.08 17.57
N GLN A 73 -1.96 -13.85 18.19
CA GLN A 73 -1.73 -12.77 19.16
C GLN A 73 -1.23 -11.45 18.52
N PHE A 74 -0.98 -11.44 17.22
CA PHE A 74 -0.32 -10.31 16.54
C PHE A 74 -1.34 -9.28 16.06
N THR A 75 -1.17 -8.04 16.47
CA THR A 75 -2.04 -6.93 16.08
C THR A 75 -1.86 -6.58 14.60
N LEU A 76 -2.98 -6.50 13.89
CA LEU A 76 -3.05 -6.07 12.50
C LEU A 76 -3.73 -4.70 12.41
N THR A 77 -3.08 -3.77 11.74
CA THR A 77 -3.60 -2.40 11.50
C THR A 77 -3.42 -2.02 10.04
N GLY A 78 -4.19 -1.05 9.56
CA GLY A 78 -4.02 -0.51 8.21
C GLY A 78 -5.29 0.12 7.68
N ASP A 79 -5.12 0.95 6.65
CA ASP A 79 -6.20 1.65 5.98
C ASP A 79 -6.19 1.32 4.50
N MET A 80 -7.35 1.46 3.87
CA MET A 80 -7.56 1.28 2.44
C MET A 80 -8.38 2.46 1.89
N ALA A 81 -8.09 2.87 0.68
CA ALA A 81 -8.93 3.81 -0.07
C ALA A 81 -9.09 3.33 -1.52
N LEU A 82 -10.31 3.44 -2.03
CA LEU A 82 -10.66 3.25 -3.42
C LEU A 82 -11.28 4.54 -3.95
N ARG A 83 -10.86 4.96 -5.12
CA ARG A 83 -11.50 6.02 -5.89
C ARG A 83 -11.62 5.55 -7.32
N ALA A 84 -12.81 5.61 -7.87
CA ALA A 84 -13.02 5.37 -9.29
C ALA A 84 -13.97 6.43 -9.85
N GLY A 85 -13.72 6.88 -11.05
CA GLY A 85 -14.54 7.83 -11.78
C GLY A 85 -14.67 7.39 -13.23
N TRP A 86 -15.87 7.59 -13.81
CA TRP A 86 -16.18 7.24 -15.19
C TRP A 86 -16.75 8.41 -15.99
N GLY A 87 -16.74 9.61 -15.43
CA GLY A 87 -17.21 10.82 -16.07
C GLY A 87 -16.24 11.39 -17.11
N SER A 88 -16.17 12.71 -17.21
CA SER A 88 -15.29 13.44 -18.15
C SER A 88 -13.79 13.23 -17.90
N GLN A 89 -13.42 12.83 -16.70
CA GLN A 89 -12.04 12.52 -16.29
C GLN A 89 -12.02 11.15 -15.61
N PRO A 90 -11.93 10.06 -16.36
CA PRO A 90 -11.89 8.73 -15.79
C PRO A 90 -10.62 8.56 -14.95
N GLN A 91 -10.78 8.06 -13.74
CA GLN A 91 -9.69 7.80 -12.83
C GLN A 91 -9.92 6.51 -12.06
N PHE A 92 -8.83 5.87 -11.68
CA PHE A 92 -8.85 4.72 -10.80
C PHE A 92 -7.70 4.81 -9.80
N ILE A 93 -8.00 4.61 -8.54
CA ILE A 93 -7.04 4.55 -7.44
C ILE A 93 -7.52 3.50 -6.46
N LEU A 94 -6.70 2.49 -6.23
CA LEU A 94 -6.84 1.56 -5.12
C LEU A 94 -5.55 1.64 -4.31
N ALA A 95 -5.65 1.96 -3.03
CA ALA A 95 -4.51 2.02 -2.14
C ALA A 95 -4.80 1.26 -0.84
N ILE A 96 -3.95 0.32 -0.50
CA ILE A 96 -3.97 -0.44 0.75
C ILE A 96 -2.66 -0.11 1.47
N GLY A 97 -2.74 0.45 2.67
CA GLY A 97 -1.55 0.86 3.40
C GLY A 97 -0.84 2.09 2.83
N GLY A 98 -1.47 2.81 1.90
CA GLY A 98 -0.96 4.05 1.31
C GLY A 98 -0.15 3.85 0.03
N PHE A 99 0.76 4.79 -0.25
CA PHE A 99 1.47 4.91 -1.51
C PHE A 99 2.99 4.80 -1.34
N HIS A 100 3.68 4.66 -2.46
CA HIS A 100 5.13 4.79 -2.55
C HIS A 100 5.59 6.14 -1.96
N PRO A 101 6.70 6.21 -1.19
CA PRO A 101 7.13 7.45 -0.52
C PRO A 101 7.38 8.64 -1.44
N ARG A 102 7.72 8.40 -2.71
CA ARG A 102 7.95 9.46 -3.72
C ARG A 102 6.71 9.75 -4.58
N PHE A 103 5.61 9.05 -4.38
CA PHE A 103 4.38 9.31 -5.13
C PHE A 103 3.56 10.40 -4.43
N ALA A 104 3.24 11.45 -5.19
CA ALA A 104 2.32 12.47 -4.72
C ALA A 104 0.89 11.93 -4.80
N ALA A 105 0.30 11.62 -3.65
CA ALA A 105 -1.09 11.17 -3.61
C ALA A 105 -2.01 12.28 -4.14
N PRO A 106 -3.02 11.94 -4.96
CA PRO A 106 -4.02 12.90 -5.41
C PRO A 106 -4.75 13.57 -4.23
N PRO A 107 -5.20 14.83 -4.40
CA PRO A 107 -5.94 15.53 -3.37
C PRO A 107 -7.26 14.80 -3.04
N GLY A 108 -7.74 14.95 -1.80
CA GLY A 108 -9.00 14.33 -1.34
C GLY A 108 -8.88 12.87 -0.87
N LEU A 109 -7.68 12.31 -0.86
CA LEU A 109 -7.42 11.03 -0.20
C LEU A 109 -7.03 11.25 1.27
N PRO A 110 -7.52 10.41 2.18
CA PRO A 110 -7.06 10.44 3.57
C PRO A 110 -5.60 9.99 3.68
N ALA A 111 -4.93 10.38 4.75
CA ALA A 111 -3.62 9.83 5.09
C ALA A 111 -3.78 8.37 5.53
N LEU A 112 -3.37 7.42 4.68
CA LEU A 112 -3.53 5.99 4.92
C LEU A 112 -2.41 5.44 5.80
N LYS A 113 -2.77 4.72 6.85
CA LYS A 113 -1.83 3.94 7.67
C LYS A 113 -1.38 2.71 6.90
N ARG A 114 -0.08 2.39 7.00
CA ARG A 114 0.50 1.15 6.45
C ARG A 114 -0.26 -0.07 6.96
N LEU A 115 -0.48 -1.06 6.09
CA LEU A 115 -0.88 -2.39 6.54
C LEU A 115 0.27 -2.94 7.37
N ALA A 116 0.08 -3.15 8.66
CA ALA A 116 1.15 -3.51 9.57
C ALA A 116 0.72 -4.62 10.52
N LEU A 117 1.64 -5.58 10.71
CA LEU A 117 1.52 -6.68 11.65
C LEU A 117 2.61 -6.51 12.71
N SER A 118 2.21 -6.34 13.97
CA SER A 118 3.11 -6.29 15.12
C SER A 118 3.28 -7.70 15.68
N LEU A 119 4.46 -8.29 15.44
CA LEU A 119 4.81 -9.64 15.89
C LEU A 119 5.35 -9.64 17.33
N ALA A 120 5.94 -8.52 17.76
CA ALA A 120 6.30 -8.22 19.14
C ALA A 120 6.20 -6.72 19.34
N ASP A 121 5.64 -6.27 20.45
CA ASP A 121 5.45 -4.85 20.81
C ASP A 121 5.77 -4.54 22.28
N GLY A 122 6.62 -5.39 22.90
CA GLY A 122 7.13 -5.18 24.25
C GLY A 122 8.27 -4.16 24.31
N ASP A 123 8.58 -3.68 25.52
CA ASP A 123 9.66 -2.70 25.75
C ASP A 123 11.04 -3.26 25.41
N THR A 124 11.25 -4.59 25.53
CA THR A 124 12.54 -5.24 25.32
C THR A 124 12.66 -5.87 23.92
N LEU A 125 11.56 -6.13 23.26
CA LEU A 125 11.52 -6.70 21.93
C LEU A 125 10.33 -6.14 21.15
N GLN A 126 10.64 -5.51 20.02
CA GLN A 126 9.64 -5.04 19.06
C GLN A 126 9.99 -5.61 17.68
N LEU A 127 9.02 -6.20 17.03
CA LEU A 127 9.14 -6.68 15.66
C LEU A 127 7.86 -6.32 14.91
N ARG A 128 8.01 -5.46 13.91
CA ARG A 128 6.90 -4.96 13.10
C ARG A 128 7.18 -5.17 11.63
N CYS A 129 6.20 -5.76 10.94
CA CYS A 129 6.18 -5.85 9.48
C CYS A 129 5.14 -4.87 8.95
N ALA A 130 5.50 -4.06 7.98
CA ALA A 130 4.58 -3.11 7.35
C ALA A 130 4.65 -3.25 5.82
N ALA A 131 3.53 -3.07 5.13
CA ALA A 131 3.47 -3.16 3.68
C ALA A 131 2.43 -2.19 3.11
N TYR A 132 2.52 -1.94 1.81
CA TYR A 132 1.50 -1.24 1.05
C TYR A 132 1.42 -1.77 -0.38
N LEU A 133 0.25 -1.60 -0.97
CA LEU A 133 -0.01 -1.82 -2.39
C LEU A 133 -0.90 -0.69 -2.88
N ALA A 134 -0.52 -0.03 -3.97
CA ALA A 134 -1.38 0.93 -4.63
C ALA A 134 -1.39 0.70 -6.15
N VAL A 135 -2.57 0.83 -6.73
CA VAL A 135 -2.78 0.78 -8.17
C VAL A 135 -3.54 2.03 -8.55
N THR A 136 -3.02 2.77 -9.51
CA THR A 136 -3.70 3.93 -10.10
C THR A 136 -3.91 3.71 -11.59
N SER A 137 -4.59 4.62 -12.27
CA SER A 137 -4.77 4.58 -13.73
C SER A 137 -3.45 4.42 -14.49
N ASN A 138 -2.33 4.86 -13.92
CA ASN A 138 -1.02 4.84 -14.60
C ASN A 138 0.12 4.26 -13.77
N THR A 139 -0.10 3.78 -12.55
CA THR A 139 0.98 3.25 -11.72
C THR A 139 0.58 2.00 -10.96
N VAL A 140 1.56 1.13 -10.73
CA VAL A 140 1.51 0.05 -9.74
C VAL A 140 2.63 0.29 -8.73
N GLN A 141 2.31 0.27 -7.46
CA GLN A 141 3.21 0.63 -6.37
C GLN A 141 3.10 -0.40 -5.27
N PHE A 142 4.20 -0.85 -4.74
CA PHE A 142 4.20 -1.77 -3.61
C PHE A 142 5.51 -1.68 -2.83
N GLY A 143 5.45 -2.00 -1.56
CA GLY A 143 6.63 -2.03 -0.72
C GLY A 143 6.36 -2.73 0.58
N ALA A 144 7.44 -3.14 1.22
CA ALA A 144 7.41 -3.78 2.52
C ALA A 144 8.59 -3.36 3.37
N ARG A 145 8.40 -3.34 4.68
CA ARG A 145 9.41 -2.99 5.66
C ARG A 145 9.27 -3.84 6.91
N VAL A 146 10.40 -4.29 7.42
CA VAL A 146 10.52 -4.96 8.72
C VAL A 146 11.40 -4.10 9.61
N ASP A 147 10.92 -3.80 10.79
CA ASP A 147 11.65 -3.10 11.84
C ASP A 147 11.77 -4.02 13.05
N LEU A 148 12.99 -4.15 13.56
CA LEU A 148 13.34 -4.91 14.75
C LEU A 148 14.00 -3.98 15.77
N HIS A 149 13.54 -4.02 17.00
CA HIS A 149 14.21 -3.45 18.15
C HIS A 149 14.30 -4.51 19.24
N ALA A 150 15.52 -4.70 19.77
CA ALA A 150 15.73 -5.56 20.93
C ALA A 150 16.64 -4.84 21.94
N ALA A 151 16.28 -4.87 23.23
CA ALA A 151 17.01 -4.19 24.28
C ALA A 151 17.17 -5.08 25.51
N GLY A 152 18.33 -5.04 26.15
CA GLY A 152 18.61 -5.77 27.39
C GLY A 152 20.05 -5.56 27.88
N GLY A 153 20.26 -5.56 29.21
CA GLY A 153 21.58 -5.44 29.79
C GLY A 153 22.34 -4.15 29.46
N GLY A 154 21.64 -3.07 29.13
CA GLY A 154 22.24 -1.81 28.66
C GLY A 154 22.60 -1.80 27.18
N PHE A 155 22.39 -2.91 26.48
CA PHE A 155 22.52 -3.00 25.02
C PHE A 155 21.19 -2.75 24.33
N SER A 156 21.24 -2.17 23.12
CA SER A 156 20.14 -2.17 22.18
C SER A 156 20.60 -2.55 20.79
N PHE A 157 19.78 -3.31 20.11
CA PHE A 157 19.96 -3.75 18.74
C PHE A 157 18.77 -3.27 17.91
N ASP A 158 19.03 -2.47 16.86
CA ASP A 158 18.04 -1.99 15.93
C ASP A 158 18.32 -2.58 14.55
N GLY A 159 17.30 -3.15 13.93
CA GLY A 159 17.36 -3.70 12.57
C GLY A 159 16.25 -3.12 11.70
N MET A 160 16.56 -2.87 10.44
CA MET A 160 15.57 -2.46 9.44
C MET A 160 15.93 -3.10 8.10
N LEU A 161 14.92 -3.65 7.43
CA LEU A 161 14.98 -4.10 6.05
C LEU A 161 13.71 -3.63 5.34
N GLY A 162 13.86 -3.06 4.16
CA GLY A 162 12.69 -2.63 3.38
C GLY A 162 13.00 -2.41 1.93
N PHE A 163 11.95 -2.40 1.13
CA PHE A 163 11.99 -2.01 -0.26
C PHE A 163 10.71 -1.24 -0.63
N ASP A 164 10.85 -0.38 -1.63
CA ASP A 164 9.75 0.36 -2.25
C ASP A 164 9.86 0.24 -3.76
N ALA A 165 8.77 -0.06 -4.46
CA ALA A 165 8.71 -0.18 -5.91
C ALA A 165 7.60 0.69 -6.47
N LEU A 166 7.91 1.43 -7.53
CA LEU A 166 7.00 2.27 -8.29
C LEU A 166 7.16 1.92 -9.78
N ILE A 167 6.11 1.45 -10.39
CA ILE A 167 6.04 1.14 -11.82
C ILE A 167 5.03 2.09 -12.44
N GLN A 168 5.47 2.91 -13.37
CA GLN A 168 4.64 3.75 -14.22
C GLN A 168 4.37 3.02 -15.53
N LEU A 169 3.14 3.02 -15.99
CA LEU A 169 2.71 2.23 -17.16
C LEU A 169 2.87 3.02 -18.46
N ALA A 170 2.58 4.32 -18.44
CA ALA A 170 2.67 5.18 -19.61
C ALA A 170 3.20 6.59 -19.26
N PRO A 171 4.41 6.98 -19.74
CA PRO A 171 5.42 6.12 -20.38
C PRO A 171 5.94 5.08 -19.40
N LEU A 172 6.35 3.91 -19.90
CA LEU A 172 6.87 2.86 -19.04
C LEU A 172 8.14 3.34 -18.32
N ALA A 173 8.09 3.33 -17.01
CA ALA A 173 9.22 3.61 -16.14
C ALA A 173 9.05 2.81 -14.84
N PHE A 174 10.16 2.46 -14.21
CA PHE A 174 10.10 1.84 -12.90
C PHE A 174 11.25 2.31 -12.03
N GLN A 175 11.02 2.27 -10.75
CA GLN A 175 12.01 2.53 -9.73
C GLN A 175 11.81 1.55 -8.58
N VAL A 176 12.91 0.98 -8.09
CA VAL A 176 12.93 0.13 -6.91
C VAL A 176 14.02 0.64 -5.98
N ASP A 177 13.65 0.92 -4.75
CA ASP A 177 14.56 1.32 -3.68
C ASP A 177 14.64 0.19 -2.64
N ILE A 178 15.84 -0.14 -2.18
CA ILE A 178 16.08 -1.16 -1.16
C ILE A 178 16.93 -0.52 -0.05
N GLY A 179 16.54 -0.76 1.20
CA GLY A 179 17.26 -0.30 2.36
C GLY A 179 17.42 -1.38 3.42
N ALA A 180 18.60 -1.50 3.99
CA ALA A 180 18.86 -2.33 5.15
C ALA A 180 19.76 -1.58 6.14
N ALA A 181 19.50 -1.74 7.42
CA ALA A 181 20.36 -1.18 8.47
C ALA A 181 20.33 -2.07 9.71
N LEU A 182 21.48 -2.18 10.35
CA LEU A 182 21.67 -2.80 11.66
C LEU A 182 22.46 -1.84 12.53
N ALA A 183 22.12 -1.72 13.79
CA ALA A 183 22.86 -0.92 14.76
C ALA A 183 22.86 -1.61 16.12
N LEU A 184 24.06 -1.77 16.68
CA LEU A 184 24.28 -2.22 18.06
C LEU A 184 24.75 -1.03 18.88
N ARG A 185 24.08 -0.76 20.00
CA ARG A 185 24.43 0.30 20.96
C ARG A 185 24.59 -0.27 22.35
N TYR A 186 25.44 0.40 23.12
CA TYR A 186 25.55 0.17 24.55
C TYR A 186 25.36 1.49 25.26
N ARG A 187 24.39 1.54 26.17
CA ARG A 187 23.99 2.76 26.90
C ARG A 187 23.81 3.98 25.98
N GLY A 188 23.16 3.75 24.81
CA GLY A 188 22.91 4.76 23.79
C GLY A 188 24.06 5.06 22.84
N GLN A 189 25.29 4.64 23.14
CA GLN A 189 26.45 4.84 22.25
C GLN A 189 26.52 3.76 21.18
N LEU A 190 26.71 4.17 19.92
CA LEU A 190 26.84 3.25 18.78
C LEU A 190 28.17 2.49 18.85
N LEU A 191 28.11 1.18 19.02
CA LEU A 191 29.27 0.30 18.97
C LEU A 191 29.54 -0.17 17.55
N MET A 192 28.51 -0.62 16.84
CA MET A 192 28.58 -1.10 15.46
C MET A 192 27.33 -0.71 14.71
N GLY A 193 27.50 -0.31 13.46
CA GLY A 193 26.39 -0.03 12.54
C GLY A 193 26.73 -0.45 11.13
N ILE A 194 25.80 -1.12 10.46
CA ILE A 194 25.90 -1.48 9.06
C ILE A 194 24.67 -0.92 8.38
N SER A 195 24.84 -0.26 7.24
CA SER A 195 23.71 0.17 6.43
C SER A 195 24.00 -0.01 4.94
N PHE A 196 22.95 -0.39 4.23
CA PHE A 196 22.94 -0.47 2.78
C PHE A 196 21.73 0.31 2.24
N ARG A 197 21.94 1.02 1.14
CA ARG A 197 20.87 1.61 0.32
C ARG A 197 21.22 1.34 -1.13
N GLY A 198 20.23 0.85 -1.88
CA GLY A 198 20.35 0.61 -3.31
C GLY A 198 19.11 1.12 -4.02
N SER A 199 19.28 1.53 -5.27
CA SER A 199 18.17 1.93 -6.13
C SER A 199 18.43 1.40 -7.53
N LEU A 200 17.33 0.97 -8.18
CA LEU A 200 17.29 0.52 -9.55
C LEU A 200 16.19 1.29 -10.25
N ALA A 201 16.51 1.94 -11.37
CA ALA A 201 15.53 2.63 -12.20
C ALA A 201 15.70 2.23 -13.67
N GLY A 202 14.64 2.33 -14.43
CA GLY A 202 14.63 1.99 -15.86
C GLY A 202 13.31 2.30 -16.54
N PRO A 203 13.12 1.79 -17.80
CA PRO A 203 13.91 0.76 -18.49
C PRO A 203 15.09 1.32 -19.33
N THR A 204 15.09 2.60 -19.71
CA THR A 204 16.13 3.11 -20.61
C THR A 204 16.47 4.58 -20.34
N PRO A 205 17.68 4.85 -19.84
CA PRO A 205 18.71 3.88 -19.42
C PRO A 205 18.37 3.20 -18.10
N TRP A 206 18.93 2.01 -17.87
CA TRP A 206 18.94 1.37 -16.57
C TRP A 206 19.95 2.08 -15.67
N GLU A 207 19.52 2.51 -14.50
CA GLU A 207 20.35 3.16 -13.51
C GLU A 207 20.38 2.31 -12.24
N VAL A 208 21.58 1.93 -11.83
CA VAL A 208 21.81 1.17 -10.59
C VAL A 208 22.72 1.98 -9.70
N GLN A 209 22.25 2.28 -8.51
CA GLN A 209 23.01 3.00 -7.51
C GLN A 209 23.02 2.23 -6.21
N GLY A 210 24.11 2.30 -5.47
CA GLY A 210 24.18 1.68 -4.16
C GLY A 210 25.22 2.33 -3.27
N LYS A 211 24.95 2.28 -1.96
CA LYS A 211 25.86 2.74 -0.91
C LYS A 211 25.80 1.80 0.27
N ALA A 212 26.94 1.23 0.62
CA ALA A 212 27.14 0.50 1.86
C ALA A 212 27.97 1.32 2.83
N THR A 213 27.64 1.30 4.10
CA THR A 213 28.39 1.98 5.15
C THR A 213 28.55 1.05 6.35
N ILE A 214 29.75 0.93 6.85
CA ILE A 214 30.07 0.22 8.09
C ILE A 214 30.66 1.24 9.06
N LYS A 215 30.16 1.24 10.29
CA LYS A 215 30.68 2.02 11.41
C LYS A 215 31.04 1.08 12.55
N ILE A 216 32.22 1.20 13.07
CA ILE A 216 32.68 0.44 14.24
C ILE A 216 33.36 1.46 15.17
N LEU A 217 32.75 1.75 16.31
CA LEU A 217 33.20 2.76 17.26
C LEU A 217 33.48 4.10 16.54
N PHE A 218 34.75 4.45 16.37
CA PHE A 218 35.19 5.72 15.77
C PHE A 218 35.51 5.61 14.26
N PHE A 219 35.51 4.39 13.71
CA PHE A 219 35.82 4.15 12.32
C PHE A 219 34.55 4.11 11.48
N LYS A 220 34.59 4.75 10.31
CA LYS A 220 33.54 4.71 9.32
C LYS A 220 34.10 4.46 7.94
N VAL A 221 33.65 3.40 7.29
CA VAL A 221 33.97 3.07 5.91
C VAL A 221 32.69 3.11 5.10
N SER A 222 32.72 3.76 3.93
CA SER A 222 31.58 3.79 3.00
C SER A 222 32.07 3.47 1.61
N VAL A 223 31.33 2.60 0.91
CA VAL A 223 31.53 2.25 -0.49
C VAL A 223 30.27 2.61 -1.23
N SER A 224 30.39 3.33 -2.33
CA SER A 224 29.30 3.65 -3.22
C SER A 224 29.61 3.20 -4.63
N PHE A 225 28.60 2.79 -5.35
CA PHE A 225 28.67 2.47 -6.77
C PHE A 225 27.49 3.08 -7.52
N GLU A 226 27.74 3.44 -8.76
CA GLU A 226 26.74 3.93 -9.70
C GLU A 226 27.08 3.37 -11.08
N ARG A 227 26.10 2.81 -11.75
CA ARG A 227 26.24 2.25 -13.10
C ARG A 227 25.00 2.57 -13.90
N GLN A 228 25.21 2.91 -15.17
CA GLN A 228 24.18 3.14 -16.14
C GLN A 228 24.37 2.20 -17.31
N PHE A 229 23.29 1.58 -17.77
CA PHE A 229 23.30 0.61 -18.87
C PHE A 229 22.22 1.02 -19.89
N GLY A 230 22.55 0.91 -21.19
CA GLY A 230 21.65 1.25 -22.27
C GLY A 230 21.81 2.68 -22.78
N THR A 231 21.28 2.92 -23.96
CA THR A 231 21.28 4.24 -24.62
C THR A 231 19.94 4.94 -24.37
N LYS A 232 19.96 6.27 -24.35
CA LYS A 232 18.77 7.12 -24.14
C LYS A 232 17.76 7.12 -25.32
N THR A 233 17.79 6.14 -26.19
CA THR A 233 16.82 6.07 -27.29
C THR A 233 15.49 5.55 -26.74
N PRO A 234 14.45 6.38 -26.59
CA PRO A 234 13.16 5.89 -26.15
C PRO A 234 12.66 4.86 -27.14
N PRO A 235 12.19 3.69 -26.72
CA PRO A 235 11.47 2.81 -27.61
C PRO A 235 10.24 3.55 -28.14
N PRO A 236 9.85 3.34 -29.41
CA PRO A 236 8.61 3.91 -29.91
C PRO A 236 7.49 3.47 -28.97
N LEU A 237 6.73 4.43 -28.45
CA LEU A 237 5.58 4.15 -27.60
C LEU A 237 4.66 3.17 -28.33
N PRO A 238 4.23 2.07 -27.70
CA PRO A 238 3.15 1.28 -28.24
C PRO A 238 1.98 2.22 -28.50
N ALA A 239 1.32 2.07 -29.65
CA ALA A 239 0.13 2.85 -29.95
C ALA A 239 -0.82 2.78 -28.75
N ALA A 240 -1.30 3.94 -28.31
CA ALA A 240 -2.20 4.01 -27.17
C ALA A 240 -3.36 3.03 -27.42
N VAL A 241 -3.40 1.98 -26.64
CA VAL A 241 -4.50 1.03 -26.70
C VAL A 241 -5.68 1.71 -26.02
N ASP A 242 -6.69 2.06 -26.79
CA ASP A 242 -7.95 2.57 -26.25
C ASP A 242 -8.67 1.41 -25.53
N VAL A 243 -8.38 1.29 -24.25
CA VAL A 243 -8.96 0.24 -23.38
C VAL A 243 -10.48 0.38 -23.34
N VAL A 244 -11.02 1.59 -23.45
CA VAL A 244 -12.47 1.84 -23.45
C VAL A 244 -13.10 1.28 -24.72
N ALA A 245 -12.46 1.48 -25.87
CA ALA A 245 -12.92 0.91 -27.15
C ALA A 245 -12.82 -0.62 -27.13
N GLN A 246 -11.77 -1.21 -26.55
CA GLN A 246 -11.66 -2.67 -26.44
C GLN A 246 -12.69 -3.28 -25.48
N VAL A 247 -12.94 -2.64 -24.34
CA VAL A 247 -13.99 -3.09 -23.41
C VAL A 247 -15.36 -2.94 -24.03
N ALA A 248 -15.64 -1.83 -24.73
CA ALA A 248 -16.89 -1.64 -25.45
C ALA A 248 -17.10 -2.68 -26.54
N ALA A 249 -16.06 -3.01 -27.32
CA ALA A 249 -16.10 -4.05 -28.33
C ALA A 249 -16.34 -5.44 -27.71
N ALA A 250 -15.66 -5.78 -26.61
CA ALA A 250 -15.85 -7.05 -25.91
C ALA A 250 -17.25 -7.19 -25.26
N LEU A 251 -17.84 -6.09 -24.82
CA LEU A 251 -19.21 -6.06 -24.31
C LEU A 251 -20.26 -6.15 -25.42
N ALA A 252 -19.98 -5.57 -26.59
CA ALA A 252 -20.85 -5.68 -27.77
C ALA A 252 -20.86 -7.11 -28.32
N ASP A 253 -19.72 -7.78 -28.37
CA ASP A 253 -19.58 -9.15 -28.85
C ASP A 253 -20.32 -10.18 -27.97
N ARG A 254 -20.38 -9.95 -26.65
CA ARG A 254 -21.18 -10.77 -25.73
C ARG A 254 -22.70 -10.62 -25.92
N ARG A 255 -23.19 -9.50 -26.47
CA ARG A 255 -24.63 -9.28 -26.74
C ARG A 255 -25.11 -10.00 -28.01
N THR A 256 -24.21 -10.32 -28.93
CA THR A 256 -24.53 -11.04 -30.17
C THR A 256 -24.46 -12.56 -30.04
N GLY A 257 -23.96 -13.09 -28.94
CA GLY A 257 -23.79 -14.53 -28.68
C GLY A 257 -24.91 -15.21 -27.88
N ILE A 258 -26.05 -14.53 -27.64
CA ILE A 258 -27.23 -15.15 -27.00
C ILE A 258 -28.36 -15.11 -28.04
N GLY A 259 -28.39 -16.09 -28.89
CA GLY A 259 -29.40 -16.42 -29.84
C GLY A 259 -29.62 -17.93 -29.87
#